data_c62d3754fa880203e8b226b88456d285
#
_entry.id   c62d3754fa880203e8b226b88456d285
#
_cell.length_a   1.000
_cell.length_b   1.000
_cell.length_c   1.000
_cell.angle_alpha   90.00
_cell.angle_beta   90.00
_cell.angle_gamma   90.00
#
_symmetry.space_group_name_H-M   'P 1'
#
loop_
_entity.id
_entity.type
_entity.pdbx_description
1 polymer ?
#
loop_
_entity_poly.entity_id
_entity_poly.type
_entity_poly.pdbx_seq_one_letter_code
_entity_poly.pdbx_strand_id
1 'polypeptide(L)'
;GAVTPIGNTVPEFWQGIREGRVGIGEITRFDTESFKVKLAAEVRDFDAAERMEPKAAKRMERFSQYAVAAAKEAFADADLHLEEEDPFRAGVIVGSGIGSLETVENEYAKILKGNVKRVAPLMVPKMISNMAAGNISIQLGLRGKCTNVVTACASGTHCIGDAFRAIQYDDADIMLAGGAESCICP
;
A
#
# COMPACT_ATOMS: atom_id res chain seq x y z
N GLY A 1 -5.16 -3.50 10.14
CA GLY A 1 -5.57 -3.98 8.83
C GLY A 1 -4.48 -4.80 8.14
N ALA A 2 -4.85 -5.76 7.32
CA ALA A 2 -3.91 -6.64 6.64
C ALA A 2 -4.38 -7.02 5.23
N VAL A 3 -3.45 -6.97 4.27
CA VAL A 3 -3.60 -7.54 2.92
C VAL A 3 -2.34 -8.31 2.62
N THR A 4 -2.45 -9.64 2.57
CA THR A 4 -1.30 -10.56 2.50
C THR A 4 -1.57 -11.74 1.57
N PRO A 5 -0.54 -12.49 1.15
CA PRO A 5 -0.72 -13.69 0.33
C PRO A 5 -1.52 -14.83 1.00
N ILE A 6 -1.79 -14.75 2.31
CA ILE A 6 -2.57 -15.76 3.04
C ILE A 6 -3.90 -15.25 3.59
N GLY A 7 -4.25 -14.00 3.29
CA GLY A 7 -5.54 -13.40 3.65
C GLY A 7 -5.57 -11.91 3.35
N ASN A 8 -6.70 -11.43 2.84
CA ASN A 8 -6.91 -10.04 2.41
C ASN A 8 -7.61 -9.17 3.48
N THR A 9 -7.81 -9.74 4.67
CA THR A 9 -8.33 -9.08 5.87
C THR A 9 -7.60 -9.62 7.10
N VAL A 10 -7.66 -8.94 8.24
CA VAL A 10 -7.06 -9.43 9.50
C VAL A 10 -7.63 -10.78 9.92
N PRO A 11 -8.96 -11.02 9.90
CA PRO A 11 -9.49 -12.34 10.21
C PRO A 11 -8.99 -13.46 9.30
N GLU A 12 -8.95 -13.24 7.98
CA GLU A 12 -8.43 -14.21 7.01
C GLU A 12 -6.93 -14.48 7.21
N PHE A 13 -6.14 -13.42 7.41
CA PHE A 13 -4.72 -13.50 7.68
C PHE A 13 -4.45 -14.33 8.95
N TRP A 14 -5.18 -14.02 10.04
CA TRP A 14 -5.05 -14.76 11.30
C TRP A 14 -5.45 -16.23 11.16
N GLN A 15 -6.53 -16.50 10.42
CA GLN A 15 -6.92 -17.85 10.08
C GLN A 15 -5.82 -18.58 9.29
N GLY A 16 -5.25 -17.92 8.27
CA GLY A 16 -4.15 -18.45 7.49
C GLY A 16 -2.93 -18.84 8.34
N ILE A 17 -2.59 -18.00 9.33
CA ILE A 17 -1.52 -18.32 10.30
C ILE A 17 -1.88 -19.56 11.13
N ARG A 18 -3.09 -19.63 11.68
CA ARG A 18 -3.55 -20.75 12.52
C ARG A 18 -3.56 -22.09 11.77
N GLU A 19 -3.87 -22.04 10.48
CA GLU A 19 -3.91 -23.22 9.60
C GLU A 19 -2.52 -23.58 9.04
N GLY A 20 -1.49 -22.76 9.25
CA GLY A 20 -0.17 -22.95 8.64
C GLY A 20 -0.21 -22.76 7.13
N ARG A 21 -1.09 -21.89 6.61
CA ARG A 21 -1.26 -21.64 5.17
C ARG A 21 0.03 -21.09 4.57
N VAL A 22 0.47 -21.67 3.47
CA VAL A 22 1.64 -21.22 2.70
C VAL A 22 1.18 -20.28 1.61
N GLY A 23 1.64 -19.02 1.65
CA GLY A 23 1.33 -18.02 0.63
C GLY A 23 2.27 -18.04 -0.58
N ILE A 24 3.36 -18.83 -0.52
CA ILE A 24 4.32 -18.97 -1.62
C ILE A 24 3.78 -19.96 -2.66
N GLY A 25 3.83 -19.59 -3.93
CA GLY A 25 3.42 -20.42 -5.04
C GLY A 25 4.03 -19.94 -6.35
N GLU A 26 3.65 -20.57 -7.45
CA GLU A 26 4.10 -20.11 -8.76
C GLU A 26 3.62 -18.68 -9.04
N ILE A 27 4.51 -17.88 -9.63
CA ILE A 27 4.20 -16.52 -10.07
C ILE A 27 3.17 -16.61 -11.21
N THR A 28 2.06 -15.90 -11.07
CA THR A 28 0.98 -15.87 -12.05
C THR A 28 0.83 -14.53 -12.76
N ARG A 29 1.52 -13.50 -12.31
CA ARG A 29 1.39 -12.13 -12.80
C ARG A 29 2.07 -11.87 -14.14
N PHE A 30 3.08 -12.66 -14.46
CA PHE A 30 3.84 -12.55 -15.72
C PHE A 30 4.44 -13.93 -16.08
N ASP A 31 4.88 -14.07 -17.33
CA ASP A 31 5.57 -15.26 -17.80
C ASP A 31 6.96 -15.38 -17.16
N THR A 32 7.19 -16.49 -16.47
CA THR A 32 8.43 -16.76 -15.75
C THR A 32 9.37 -17.71 -16.48
N GLU A 33 9.09 -18.10 -17.73
CA GLU A 33 9.86 -19.12 -18.44
C GLU A 33 11.36 -18.78 -18.48
N SER A 34 11.69 -17.52 -18.77
CA SER A 34 13.08 -17.02 -18.83
C SER A 34 13.72 -16.70 -17.47
N PHE A 35 12.97 -16.73 -16.39
CA PHE A 35 13.46 -16.38 -15.06
C PHE A 35 13.95 -17.60 -14.30
N LYS A 36 15.01 -17.41 -13.49
CA LYS A 36 15.53 -18.49 -12.60
C LYS A 36 14.59 -18.73 -11.42
N VAL A 37 13.98 -17.67 -10.88
CA VAL A 37 13.01 -17.72 -9.77
C VAL A 37 11.62 -17.79 -10.36
N LYS A 38 10.83 -18.77 -9.90
CA LYS A 38 9.48 -19.04 -10.40
C LYS A 38 8.43 -18.92 -9.29
N LEU A 39 8.87 -18.78 -8.05
CA LEU A 39 7.99 -18.75 -6.88
C LEU A 39 8.01 -17.37 -6.22
N ALA A 40 6.83 -16.91 -5.81
CA ALA A 40 6.67 -15.72 -4.99
C ALA A 40 5.43 -15.85 -4.09
N ALA A 41 5.30 -14.95 -3.12
CA ALA A 41 4.11 -14.82 -2.32
C ALA A 41 3.26 -13.66 -2.87
N GLU A 42 2.32 -13.98 -3.74
CA GLU A 42 1.42 -13.01 -4.38
C GLU A 42 0.14 -12.82 -3.56
N VAL A 43 -0.33 -11.58 -3.45
CA VAL A 43 -1.69 -11.30 -3.00
C VAL A 43 -2.65 -11.72 -4.12
N ARG A 44 -3.52 -12.68 -3.81
CA ARG A 44 -4.51 -13.24 -4.73
C ARG A 44 -5.91 -12.80 -4.33
N ASP A 45 -6.85 -12.86 -5.28
CA ASP A 45 -8.28 -12.60 -5.05
C ASP A 45 -8.56 -11.25 -4.37
N PHE A 46 -7.74 -10.24 -4.65
CA PHE A 46 -7.92 -8.88 -4.17
C PHE A 46 -8.57 -8.02 -5.26
N ASP A 47 -9.78 -7.58 -5.00
CA ASP A 47 -10.46 -6.56 -5.81
C ASP A 47 -10.49 -5.22 -5.06
N ALA A 48 -9.77 -4.24 -5.61
CA ALA A 48 -9.73 -2.90 -5.04
C ALA A 48 -11.11 -2.19 -5.10
N ALA A 49 -11.97 -2.55 -6.06
CA ALA A 49 -13.29 -1.94 -6.21
C ALA A 49 -14.27 -2.36 -5.09
N GLU A 50 -14.03 -3.49 -4.43
CA GLU A 50 -14.78 -3.91 -3.25
C GLU A 50 -14.31 -3.22 -1.96
N ARG A 51 -13.11 -2.65 -1.97
CA ARG A 51 -12.47 -2.08 -0.77
C ARG A 51 -12.45 -0.55 -0.78
N MET A 52 -12.64 0.08 -1.93
CA MET A 52 -12.62 1.52 -2.10
C MET A 52 -13.42 1.96 -3.33
N GLU A 53 -13.66 3.26 -3.45
CA GLU A 53 -14.38 3.83 -4.60
C GLU A 53 -13.64 3.48 -5.91
N PRO A 54 -14.33 2.92 -6.95
CA PRO A 54 -13.67 2.40 -8.15
C PRO A 54 -12.87 3.43 -8.95
N LYS A 55 -13.26 4.72 -8.93
CA LYS A 55 -12.50 5.78 -9.60
C LYS A 55 -11.21 6.11 -8.85
N ALA A 56 -11.23 6.04 -7.52
CA ALA A 56 -10.04 6.19 -6.70
C ALA A 56 -9.08 5.02 -6.91
N ALA A 57 -9.58 3.79 -6.90
CA ALA A 57 -8.79 2.57 -7.15
C ALA A 57 -8.02 2.64 -8.47
N LYS A 58 -8.65 3.10 -9.56
CA LYS A 58 -8.02 3.25 -10.89
C LYS A 58 -6.87 4.27 -10.94
N ARG A 59 -6.81 5.19 -9.98
CA ARG A 59 -5.75 6.20 -9.87
C ARG A 59 -4.57 5.75 -9.02
N MET A 60 -4.67 4.59 -8.40
CA MET A 60 -3.67 4.00 -7.52
C MET A 60 -3.07 2.75 -8.15
N GLU A 61 -1.82 2.46 -7.80
CA GLU A 61 -1.21 1.17 -8.06
C GLU A 61 -1.40 0.22 -6.86
N ARG A 62 -1.08 -1.06 -7.06
CA ARG A 62 -1.39 -2.14 -6.11
C ARG A 62 -0.89 -1.87 -4.71
N PHE A 63 0.35 -1.39 -4.54
CA PHE A 63 0.90 -1.11 -3.21
C PHE A 63 0.05 -0.07 -2.45
N SER A 64 -0.41 0.97 -3.16
CA SER A 64 -1.31 1.99 -2.59
C SER A 64 -2.71 1.43 -2.32
N GLN A 65 -3.23 0.57 -3.22
CA GLN A 65 -4.53 -0.07 -3.02
C GLN A 65 -4.51 -0.99 -1.80
N TYR A 66 -3.46 -1.78 -1.60
CA TYR A 66 -3.28 -2.62 -0.41
C TYR A 66 -3.18 -1.77 0.86
N ALA A 67 -2.38 -0.70 0.81
CA ALA A 67 -2.23 0.22 1.94
C ALA A 67 -3.56 0.87 2.34
N VAL A 68 -4.34 1.38 1.37
CA VAL A 68 -5.65 1.99 1.62
C VAL A 68 -6.66 0.97 2.17
N ALA A 69 -6.69 -0.25 1.61
CA ALA A 69 -7.59 -1.31 2.10
C ALA A 69 -7.28 -1.69 3.55
N ALA A 70 -6.01 -1.93 3.86
CA ALA A 70 -5.56 -2.22 5.22
C ALA A 70 -5.78 -1.05 6.19
N ALA A 71 -5.54 0.19 5.73
CA ALA A 71 -5.77 1.38 6.55
C ALA A 71 -7.26 1.58 6.89
N LYS A 72 -8.17 1.35 5.94
CA LYS A 72 -9.62 1.41 6.19
C LYS A 72 -10.07 0.36 7.19
N GLU A 73 -9.55 -0.86 7.09
CA GLU A 73 -9.83 -1.92 8.07
C GLU A 73 -9.32 -1.54 9.46
N ALA A 74 -8.09 -1.03 9.57
CA ALA A 74 -7.53 -0.58 10.85
C ALA A 74 -8.29 0.60 11.45
N PHE A 75 -8.72 1.55 10.61
CA PHE A 75 -9.49 2.71 11.03
C PHE A 75 -10.88 2.32 11.56
N ALA A 76 -11.55 1.39 10.87
CA ALA A 76 -12.83 0.87 11.32
C ALA A 76 -12.70 0.03 12.61
N ASP A 77 -11.63 -0.76 12.76
CA ASP A 77 -11.36 -1.55 13.96
C ASP A 77 -11.06 -0.68 15.19
N ALA A 78 -10.49 0.50 14.96
CA ALA A 78 -10.19 1.48 16.01
C ALA A 78 -11.43 2.28 16.48
N ASP A 79 -12.58 2.10 15.83
CA ASP A 79 -13.84 2.82 16.11
C ASP A 79 -13.67 4.35 16.16
N LEU A 80 -12.84 4.87 15.23
CA LEU A 80 -12.53 6.30 15.18
C LEU A 80 -13.60 7.07 14.41
N HIS A 81 -14.04 8.18 14.99
CA HIS A 81 -15.02 9.11 14.45
C HIS A 81 -14.35 10.48 14.21
N LEU A 82 -13.84 10.71 13.00
CA LEU A 82 -13.07 11.93 12.68
C LEU A 82 -13.87 13.22 12.82
N GLU A 83 -15.19 13.17 12.82
CA GLU A 83 -16.05 14.31 13.12
C GLU A 83 -15.96 14.77 14.58
N GLU A 84 -15.48 13.90 15.48
CA GLU A 84 -15.27 14.16 16.90
C GLU A 84 -13.80 14.51 17.21
N GLU A 85 -12.91 14.39 16.22
CA GLU A 85 -11.47 14.54 16.36
C GLU A 85 -10.94 15.75 15.57
N ASP A 86 -9.76 16.25 15.94
CA ASP A 86 -9.07 17.24 15.11
C ASP A 86 -8.35 16.56 13.92
N PRO A 87 -8.83 16.71 12.68
CA PRO A 87 -8.21 16.07 11.53
C PRO A 87 -6.78 16.55 11.26
N PHE A 88 -6.37 17.72 11.78
CA PHE A 88 -5.00 18.23 11.68
C PHE A 88 -4.04 17.57 12.67
N ARG A 89 -4.57 16.91 13.70
CA ARG A 89 -3.81 16.09 14.63
C ARG A 89 -3.90 14.59 14.33
N ALA A 90 -4.58 14.23 13.25
CA ALA A 90 -4.69 12.86 12.74
C ALA A 90 -3.83 12.69 11.48
N GLY A 91 -2.80 11.84 11.53
CA GLY A 91 -1.80 11.72 10.49
C GLY A 91 -1.58 10.30 9.97
N VAL A 92 -0.69 10.17 8.97
CA VAL A 92 -0.35 8.91 8.30
C VAL A 92 1.17 8.82 8.12
N ILE A 93 1.78 7.74 8.56
CA ILE A 93 3.17 7.39 8.24
C ILE A 93 3.19 5.96 7.71
N VAL A 94 3.21 5.81 6.38
CA VAL A 94 3.19 4.48 5.73
C VAL A 94 4.33 4.37 4.75
N GLY A 95 5.19 3.37 4.96
CA GLY A 95 6.39 3.12 4.17
C GLY A 95 6.13 2.22 2.96
N SER A 96 6.85 2.48 1.88
CA SER A 96 7.04 1.57 0.76
C SER A 96 8.49 1.72 0.29
N GLY A 97 9.19 0.63 0.09
CA GLY A 97 10.59 0.64 -0.29
C GLY A 97 10.79 1.18 -1.71
N ILE A 98 9.92 0.84 -2.63
CA ILE A 98 10.11 1.06 -4.07
C ILE A 98 8.92 1.82 -4.70
N GLY A 99 7.72 1.69 -4.15
CA GLY A 99 6.50 2.15 -4.82
C GLY A 99 6.11 1.20 -5.95
N SER A 100 5.84 1.70 -7.17
CA SER A 100 5.43 0.86 -8.29
C SER A 100 6.47 0.79 -9.41
N LEU A 101 7.27 -0.28 -9.45
CA LEU A 101 8.13 -0.62 -10.59
C LEU A 101 7.30 -0.93 -11.83
N GLU A 102 6.19 -1.65 -11.68
CA GLU A 102 5.29 -2.00 -12.77
C GLU A 102 4.81 -0.76 -13.55
N THR A 103 4.54 0.35 -12.85
CA THR A 103 4.22 1.63 -13.52
C THR A 103 5.40 2.14 -14.36
N VAL A 104 6.61 2.10 -13.79
CA VAL A 104 7.82 2.55 -14.51
C VAL A 104 8.05 1.72 -15.76
N GLU A 105 7.98 0.39 -15.65
CA GLU A 105 8.15 -0.52 -16.79
C GLU A 105 7.12 -0.28 -17.88
N ASN A 106 5.84 -0.21 -17.51
CA ASN A 106 4.75 -0.01 -18.46
C ASN A 106 4.82 1.33 -19.18
N GLU A 107 5.15 2.41 -18.47
CA GLU A 107 5.26 3.73 -19.08
C GLU A 107 6.53 3.87 -19.91
N TYR A 108 7.66 3.30 -19.45
CA TYR A 108 8.90 3.30 -20.19
C TYR A 108 8.82 2.46 -21.48
N ALA A 109 8.15 1.33 -21.45
CA ALA A 109 7.88 0.52 -22.63
C ALA A 109 7.12 1.30 -23.74
N LYS A 110 6.24 2.24 -23.37
CA LYS A 110 5.58 3.13 -24.35
C LYS A 110 6.59 4.05 -25.03
N ILE A 111 7.54 4.59 -24.27
CA ILE A 111 8.60 5.48 -24.80
C ILE A 111 9.47 4.71 -25.79
N LEU A 112 9.92 3.50 -25.43
CA LEU A 112 10.74 2.66 -26.30
C LEU A 112 10.04 2.29 -27.61
N LYS A 113 8.71 2.15 -27.59
CA LYS A 113 7.88 1.89 -28.77
C LYS A 113 7.52 3.17 -29.57
N GLY A 114 8.12 4.32 -29.25
CA GLY A 114 7.84 5.60 -29.91
C GLY A 114 6.51 6.25 -29.53
N ASN A 115 5.80 5.71 -28.54
CA ASN A 115 4.46 6.16 -28.13
C ASN A 115 4.52 7.20 -26.98
N VAL A 116 5.44 8.16 -27.02
CA VAL A 116 5.69 9.14 -25.95
C VAL A 116 4.42 9.89 -25.53
N LYS A 117 3.53 10.21 -26.46
CA LYS A 117 2.24 10.88 -26.19
C LYS A 117 1.24 10.04 -25.39
N ARG A 118 1.50 8.72 -25.23
CA ARG A 118 0.67 7.81 -24.45
C ARG A 118 1.16 7.58 -23.02
N VAL A 119 2.24 8.23 -22.61
CA VAL A 119 2.71 8.21 -21.21
C VAL A 119 1.62 8.82 -20.33
N ALA A 120 1.27 8.11 -19.26
CA ALA A 120 0.16 8.53 -18.40
C ALA A 120 0.52 9.79 -17.60
N PRO A 121 -0.34 10.82 -17.57
CA PRO A 121 -0.12 12.02 -16.74
C PRO A 121 0.01 11.69 -15.25
N LEU A 122 -0.60 10.61 -14.80
CA LEU A 122 -0.56 10.13 -13.41
C LEU A 122 0.63 9.17 -13.14
N MET A 123 1.61 9.04 -14.05
CA MET A 123 2.76 8.15 -13.86
C MET A 123 3.45 8.41 -12.52
N VAL A 124 3.80 9.66 -12.23
CA VAL A 124 4.53 10.01 -11.00
C VAL A 124 3.70 9.71 -9.74
N PRO A 125 2.45 10.20 -9.58
CA PRO A 125 1.63 9.85 -8.41
C PRO A 125 1.37 8.36 -8.25
N LYS A 126 1.41 7.59 -9.32
CA LYS A 126 1.23 6.14 -9.26
C LYS A 126 2.49 5.41 -8.80
N MET A 127 3.68 5.91 -9.16
CA MET A 127 4.92 5.19 -8.91
C MET A 127 5.61 5.53 -7.58
N ILE A 128 5.51 6.78 -7.09
CA ILE A 128 6.30 7.21 -5.93
C ILE A 128 5.80 6.60 -4.62
N SER A 129 6.74 6.17 -3.79
CA SER A 129 6.47 5.38 -2.58
C SER A 129 5.62 6.09 -1.52
N ASN A 130 5.72 7.42 -1.41
CA ASN A 130 4.94 8.20 -0.44
C ASN A 130 3.43 8.28 -0.77
N MET A 131 3.02 7.84 -1.96
CA MET A 131 1.61 7.88 -2.33
C MET A 131 0.75 6.82 -1.65
N ALA A 132 1.34 5.80 -1.03
CA ALA A 132 0.59 4.96 -0.09
C ALA A 132 0.01 5.81 1.06
N ALA A 133 0.87 6.57 1.74
CA ALA A 133 0.45 7.49 2.81
C ALA A 133 -0.48 8.59 2.29
N GLY A 134 -0.14 9.21 1.15
CA GLY A 134 -0.96 10.27 0.53
C GLY A 134 -2.37 9.81 0.16
N ASN A 135 -2.51 8.62 -0.43
CA ASN A 135 -3.81 8.07 -0.77
C ASN A 135 -4.65 7.72 0.47
N ILE A 136 -4.04 7.19 1.53
CA ILE A 136 -4.72 6.96 2.82
C ILE A 136 -5.24 8.28 3.38
N SER A 137 -4.38 9.31 3.45
CA SER A 137 -4.74 10.64 3.94
C SER A 137 -5.95 11.22 3.17
N ILE A 138 -5.93 11.14 1.83
CA ILE A 138 -7.04 11.59 0.98
C ILE A 138 -8.32 10.80 1.23
N GLN A 139 -8.22 9.46 1.31
CA GLN A 139 -9.40 8.58 1.43
C GLN A 139 -10.07 8.67 2.80
N LEU A 140 -9.31 8.93 3.85
CA LEU A 140 -9.80 9.00 5.23
C LEU A 140 -9.95 10.43 5.75
N GLY A 141 -9.55 11.46 4.99
CA GLY A 141 -9.68 12.85 5.40
C GLY A 141 -8.69 13.29 6.49
N LEU A 142 -7.59 12.55 6.68
CA LEU A 142 -6.56 12.87 7.67
C LEU A 142 -5.71 14.04 7.17
N ARG A 143 -5.53 15.09 7.98
CA ARG A 143 -4.89 16.35 7.57
C ARG A 143 -3.63 16.68 8.35
N GLY A 144 -3.24 15.81 9.28
CA GLY A 144 -2.00 15.91 10.03
C GLY A 144 -0.78 15.49 9.21
N LYS A 145 0.29 15.10 9.91
CA LYS A 145 1.53 14.65 9.30
C LYS A 145 1.28 13.50 8.32
N CYS A 146 1.69 13.67 7.06
CA CYS A 146 1.60 12.64 6.02
C CYS A 146 2.97 12.42 5.40
N THR A 147 3.60 11.28 5.68
CA THR A 147 4.96 11.01 5.22
C THR A 147 5.22 9.52 5.00
N ASN A 148 6.36 9.23 4.42
CA ASN A 148 6.86 7.88 4.13
C ASN A 148 8.30 7.77 4.63
N VAL A 149 8.64 6.64 5.22
CA VAL A 149 10.02 6.27 5.57
C VAL A 149 10.44 5.10 4.69
N VAL A 150 11.60 5.24 4.05
CA VAL A 150 12.16 4.20 3.16
C VAL A 150 13.41 3.62 3.79
N THR A 151 13.30 2.40 4.29
CA THR A 151 14.39 1.61 4.89
C THR A 151 14.29 0.14 4.47
N ALA A 152 14.03 -0.09 3.17
CA ALA A 152 13.82 -1.41 2.59
C ALA A 152 12.77 -2.22 3.38
N CYS A 153 13.05 -3.46 3.73
CA CYS A 153 12.12 -4.33 4.47
C CYS A 153 11.72 -3.79 5.86
N ALA A 154 12.50 -2.86 6.43
CA ALA A 154 12.23 -2.25 7.73
C ALA A 154 11.31 -1.00 7.63
N SER A 155 10.90 -0.57 6.43
CA SER A 155 10.12 0.67 6.23
C SER A 155 8.85 0.71 7.09
N GLY A 156 8.09 -0.40 7.11
CA GLY A 156 6.87 -0.48 7.92
C GLY A 156 7.14 -0.34 9.43
N THR A 157 8.18 -1.01 9.93
CA THR A 157 8.57 -0.93 11.35
C THR A 157 9.06 0.48 11.72
N HIS A 158 9.83 1.14 10.86
CA HIS A 158 10.24 2.53 11.07
C HIS A 158 9.04 3.48 11.10
N CYS A 159 8.07 3.31 10.19
CA CYS A 159 6.85 4.11 10.19
C CYS A 159 6.06 3.98 11.50
N ILE A 160 5.98 2.77 12.07
CA ILE A 160 5.35 2.55 13.37
C ILE A 160 6.13 3.24 14.48
N GLY A 161 7.47 3.17 14.47
CA GLY A 161 8.32 3.85 15.43
C GLY A 161 8.19 5.37 15.38
N ASP A 162 8.18 5.94 14.18
CA ASP A 162 8.02 7.40 13.99
C ASP A 162 6.62 7.88 14.38
N ALA A 163 5.58 7.08 14.10
CA ALA A 163 4.21 7.36 14.53
C ALA A 163 4.08 7.35 16.06
N PHE A 164 4.68 6.34 16.70
CA PHE A 164 4.76 6.28 18.17
C PHE A 164 5.42 7.54 18.75
N ARG A 165 6.54 7.98 18.15
CA ARG A 165 7.23 9.21 18.59
C ARG A 165 6.39 10.46 18.36
N ALA A 166 5.68 10.57 17.24
CA ALA A 166 4.80 11.70 16.96
C ALA A 166 3.72 11.86 18.06
N ILE A 167 3.12 10.76 18.49
CA ILE A 167 2.15 10.77 19.59
C ILE A 167 2.85 11.07 20.94
N GLN A 168 3.98 10.42 21.21
CA GLN A 168 4.73 10.63 22.46
C GLN A 168 5.18 12.07 22.67
N TYR A 169 5.52 12.80 21.59
CA TYR A 169 5.97 14.19 21.62
C TYR A 169 4.85 15.21 21.41
N ASP A 170 3.59 14.76 21.42
CA ASP A 170 2.41 15.61 21.23
C ASP A 170 2.33 16.31 19.85
N ASP A 171 2.96 15.71 18.83
CA ASP A 171 2.86 16.19 17.44
C ASP A 171 1.54 15.74 16.79
N ALA A 172 0.92 14.67 17.29
CA ALA A 172 -0.32 14.09 16.77
C ALA A 172 -1.08 13.34 17.88
N ASP A 173 -2.40 13.25 17.76
CA ASP A 173 -3.25 12.44 18.64
C ASP A 173 -3.54 11.06 18.03
N ILE A 174 -3.64 10.99 16.71
CA ILE A 174 -3.95 9.77 15.96
C ILE A 174 -2.93 9.60 14.84
N MET A 175 -2.36 8.40 14.72
CA MET A 175 -1.44 8.06 13.63
C MET A 175 -1.77 6.70 13.02
N LEU A 176 -2.08 6.68 11.72
CA LEU A 176 -2.05 5.46 10.94
C LEU A 176 -0.61 5.17 10.49
N ALA A 177 -0.12 3.99 10.85
CA ALA A 177 1.26 3.60 10.55
C ALA A 177 1.37 2.19 10.00
N GLY A 178 2.34 1.95 9.14
CA GLY A 178 2.58 0.64 8.56
C GLY A 178 3.46 0.66 7.33
N GLY A 179 3.36 -0.39 6.53
CA GLY A 179 4.08 -0.49 5.26
C GLY A 179 3.31 -1.29 4.23
N ALA A 180 3.56 -1.02 2.96
CA ALA A 180 2.96 -1.73 1.84
C ALA A 180 3.94 -1.85 0.67
N GLU A 181 3.95 -2.99 0.02
CA GLU A 181 4.81 -3.25 -1.15
C GLU A 181 4.10 -4.13 -2.18
N SER A 182 4.42 -3.94 -3.46
CA SER A 182 3.91 -4.75 -4.55
C SER A 182 4.92 -4.81 -5.70
N CYS A 183 6.04 -5.52 -5.48
CA CYS A 183 7.20 -5.55 -6.39
C CYS A 183 7.32 -6.86 -7.19
N ILE A 184 6.26 -7.69 -7.27
CA ILE A 184 6.29 -8.91 -8.09
C ILE A 184 5.93 -8.53 -9.53
N CYS A 185 6.93 -8.13 -10.27
CA CYS A 185 6.92 -7.76 -11.70
C CYS A 185 8.19 -8.30 -12.38
N PRO A 186 8.27 -8.35 -13.72
CA PRO A 186 9.43 -8.84 -14.47
C PRO A 186 10.75 -8.19 -14.11
#